data_a1a70a257a5d346645f5917fc25b29fe
#
_entry.id   a1a70a257a5d346645f5917fc25b29fe
#
_cell.length_a   1.000
_cell.length_b   1.000
_cell.length_c   1.000
_cell.angle_alpha   90.00
_cell.angle_beta   90.00
_cell.angle_gamma   90.00
#
_symmetry.space_group_name_H-M   'P 1'
#
loop_
_entity.id
_entity.type
_entity.pdbx_description
1 polymer ?
#
loop_
_entity_poly.entity_id
_entity_poly.type
_entity_poly.pdbx_seq_one_letter_code
_entity_poly.pdbx_strand_id
1 'polypeptide(L)'
;MQTPTPNPRGAEFWNSTMGHSWVSQQAVISEVFTSVTNVSLGAAAAKPGERVIDIGCGTGDTVLAFAKAVGPSGAVLGVDISVPMLDLARHRVAEAGFGNVTCALADATIYGFEPRWADLVYSRFGLMFFDDPVRAFTNIRSGMKAGGRLVFVCFRTMPESPWFRVPIEAARPHVPPQPPLDPLAPGMFSFAREDRVRGILTEAGFHEIALKATDVPIHGGDITQSMAFITQAGPLPALLENATDDQRHRAMEAVRNALAASLGADGRDLHVGLWLVSALA
;
A
#
# COMPACT_ATOMS: atom_id res chain seq x y z
N MET A 1 11.85 -25.27 7.88
CA MET A 1 11.61 -25.14 6.42
C MET A 1 10.45 -24.18 6.26
N GLN A 2 10.66 -23.05 5.58
CA GLN A 2 9.55 -22.15 5.24
C GLN A 2 8.66 -22.87 4.20
N THR A 3 7.34 -22.83 4.40
CA THR A 3 6.39 -23.33 3.41
C THR A 3 6.54 -22.49 2.14
N PRO A 4 6.63 -23.09 0.93
CA PRO A 4 6.71 -22.32 -0.29
C PRO A 4 5.56 -21.33 -0.39
N THR A 5 5.85 -20.05 -0.55
CA THR A 5 4.83 -19.02 -0.73
C THR A 5 4.21 -19.12 -2.12
N PRO A 6 2.88 -19.06 -2.28
CA PRO A 6 2.24 -18.93 -3.59
C PRO A 6 2.34 -17.51 -4.17
N ASN A 7 2.93 -16.56 -3.44
CA ASN A 7 3.24 -15.20 -3.88
C ASN A 7 4.77 -14.95 -3.91
N PRO A 8 5.55 -15.71 -4.71
CA PRO A 8 7.00 -15.65 -4.68
C PRO A 8 7.54 -14.30 -5.18
N ARG A 9 6.90 -13.68 -6.17
CA ARG A 9 7.31 -12.36 -6.68
C ARG A 9 7.13 -11.26 -5.64
N GLY A 10 6.02 -11.28 -4.92
CA GLY A 10 5.78 -10.36 -3.81
C GLY A 10 6.79 -10.55 -2.68
N ALA A 11 7.08 -11.80 -2.31
CA ALA A 11 8.06 -12.12 -1.28
C ALA A 11 9.48 -11.64 -1.68
N GLU A 12 9.92 -11.91 -2.91
CA GLU A 12 11.22 -11.47 -3.41
C GLU A 12 11.30 -9.94 -3.43
N PHE A 13 10.30 -9.25 -3.99
CA PHE A 13 10.26 -7.81 -4.12
C PHE A 13 10.33 -7.10 -2.75
N TRP A 14 9.50 -7.51 -1.78
CA TRP A 14 9.42 -6.86 -0.48
C TRP A 14 10.51 -7.28 0.51
N ASN A 15 11.32 -8.31 0.21
CA ASN A 15 12.54 -8.67 0.96
C ASN A 15 13.84 -8.22 0.28
N SER A 16 13.73 -7.55 -0.88
CA SER A 16 14.85 -6.95 -1.60
C SER A 16 15.17 -5.54 -1.09
N THR A 17 15.95 -4.79 -1.87
CA THR A 17 16.26 -3.37 -1.64
C THR A 17 15.00 -2.54 -1.38
N MET A 18 13.85 -2.88 -1.96
CA MET A 18 12.60 -2.14 -1.76
C MET A 18 12.14 -2.18 -0.30
N GLY A 19 12.06 -3.37 0.32
CA GLY A 19 11.68 -3.47 1.74
C GLY A 19 12.64 -2.73 2.67
N HIS A 20 13.94 -2.83 2.42
CA HIS A 20 14.95 -2.07 3.17
C HIS A 20 14.82 -0.55 2.99
N SER A 21 14.49 -0.09 1.78
CA SER A 21 14.24 1.32 1.49
C SER A 21 13.04 1.84 2.28
N TRP A 22 11.96 1.04 2.36
CA TRP A 22 10.78 1.38 3.15
C TRP A 22 11.07 1.46 4.64
N VAL A 23 11.95 0.62 5.16
CA VAL A 23 12.41 0.69 6.56
C VAL A 23 13.23 1.97 6.80
N SER A 24 14.23 2.24 5.96
CA SER A 24 15.12 3.40 6.14
C SER A 24 14.40 4.74 5.99
N GLN A 25 13.30 4.77 5.23
CA GLN A 25 12.50 5.97 4.97
C GLN A 25 11.15 5.99 5.67
N GLN A 26 10.95 5.13 6.67
CA GLN A 26 9.66 4.94 7.32
C GLN A 26 9.00 6.27 7.74
N ALA A 27 9.73 7.18 8.35
CA ALA A 27 9.19 8.46 8.80
C ALA A 27 8.69 9.33 7.63
N VAL A 28 9.47 9.41 6.54
CA VAL A 28 9.10 10.16 5.33
C VAL A 28 7.88 9.54 4.66
N ILE A 29 7.85 8.20 4.53
CA ILE A 29 6.72 7.47 3.95
C ILE A 29 5.44 7.69 4.76
N SER A 30 5.55 7.65 6.09
CA SER A 30 4.41 7.92 6.99
C SER A 30 3.88 9.34 6.80
N GLU A 31 4.76 10.33 6.68
CA GLU A 31 4.38 11.73 6.44
C GLU A 31 3.70 11.89 5.08
N VAL A 32 4.35 11.41 4.01
CA VAL A 32 3.83 11.48 2.63
C VAL A 32 2.43 10.89 2.52
N PHE A 33 2.18 9.75 3.16
CA PHE A 33 0.88 9.07 3.10
C PHE A 33 -0.06 9.38 4.28
N THR A 34 0.22 10.39 5.10
CA THR A 34 -0.63 10.75 6.24
C THR A 34 -2.08 10.99 5.84
N SER A 35 -2.33 11.76 4.77
CA SER A 35 -3.70 12.02 4.29
C SER A 35 -4.40 10.75 3.82
N VAL A 36 -3.69 9.86 3.11
CA VAL A 36 -4.22 8.57 2.67
C VAL A 36 -4.58 7.70 3.87
N THR A 37 -3.69 7.64 4.85
CA THR A 37 -3.91 6.90 6.10
C THR A 37 -5.14 7.40 6.83
N ASN A 38 -5.28 8.72 7.00
CA ASN A 38 -6.43 9.32 7.71
C ASN A 38 -7.76 9.03 7.00
N VAL A 39 -7.80 9.16 5.66
CA VAL A 39 -9.01 8.88 4.87
C VAL A 39 -9.38 7.39 4.98
N SER A 40 -8.42 6.48 4.87
CA SER A 40 -8.69 5.04 4.89
C SER A 40 -9.03 4.51 6.29
N LEU A 41 -8.36 5.00 7.34
CA LEU A 41 -8.73 4.68 8.73
C LEU A 41 -10.11 5.23 9.11
N GLY A 42 -10.44 6.45 8.64
CA GLY A 42 -11.77 7.03 8.83
C GLY A 42 -12.86 6.17 8.19
N ALA A 43 -12.62 5.63 7.00
CA ALA A 43 -13.56 4.72 6.34
C ALA A 43 -13.63 3.34 7.01
N ALA A 44 -12.52 2.82 7.53
CA ALA A 44 -12.48 1.58 8.28
C ALA A 44 -13.29 1.67 9.57
N ALA A 45 -13.35 2.84 10.19
CA ALA A 45 -14.19 3.17 11.37
C ALA A 45 -14.11 2.08 12.46
N ALA A 46 -12.89 1.66 12.81
CA ALA A 46 -12.65 0.65 13.84
C ALA A 46 -13.21 1.11 15.19
N LYS A 47 -13.84 0.19 15.91
CA LYS A 47 -14.52 0.47 17.18
C LYS A 47 -13.79 -0.18 18.35
N PRO A 48 -13.90 0.39 19.57
CA PRO A 48 -13.40 -0.26 20.77
C PRO A 48 -13.87 -1.71 20.90
N GLY A 49 -12.94 -2.62 21.21
CA GLY A 49 -13.21 -4.04 21.36
C GLY A 49 -13.23 -4.86 20.08
N GLU A 50 -13.12 -4.25 18.89
CA GLU A 50 -13.05 -4.98 17.63
C GLU A 50 -11.73 -5.72 17.44
N ARG A 51 -11.78 -6.79 16.67
CA ARG A 51 -10.62 -7.54 16.20
C ARG A 51 -10.33 -7.16 14.74
N VAL A 52 -9.14 -6.63 14.50
CA VAL A 52 -8.71 -6.10 13.20
C VAL A 52 -7.58 -6.96 12.64
N ILE A 53 -7.68 -7.30 11.36
CA ILE A 53 -6.56 -7.82 10.57
C ILE A 53 -6.09 -6.73 9.61
N ASP A 54 -4.79 -6.40 9.66
CA ASP A 54 -4.14 -5.45 8.75
C ASP A 54 -3.23 -6.21 7.79
N ILE A 55 -3.63 -6.32 6.51
CA ILE A 55 -2.92 -7.07 5.48
C ILE A 55 -1.92 -6.16 4.75
N GLY A 56 -0.65 -6.58 4.70
CA GLY A 56 0.45 -5.75 4.22
C GLY A 56 0.72 -4.60 5.20
N CYS A 57 0.80 -4.92 6.49
CA CYS A 57 0.93 -3.93 7.56
C CYS A 57 2.26 -3.16 7.54
N GLY A 58 3.24 -3.62 6.77
CA GLY A 58 4.52 -2.97 6.54
C GLY A 58 5.26 -2.65 7.84
N THR A 59 5.64 -1.40 8.00
CA THR A 59 6.35 -0.88 9.17
C THR A 59 5.46 -0.55 10.37
N GLY A 60 4.15 -0.87 10.28
CA GLY A 60 3.22 -0.87 11.42
C GLY A 60 2.47 0.44 11.70
N ASP A 61 2.46 1.42 10.80
CA ASP A 61 1.73 2.69 11.01
C ASP A 61 0.24 2.46 11.30
N THR A 62 -0.40 1.64 10.48
CA THR A 62 -1.83 1.31 10.58
C THR A 62 -2.14 0.37 11.73
N VAL A 63 -1.24 -0.59 12.00
CA VAL A 63 -1.32 -1.47 13.18
C VAL A 63 -1.38 -0.66 14.49
N LEU A 64 -0.49 0.33 14.65
CA LEU A 64 -0.45 1.19 15.83
C LEU A 64 -1.72 2.04 15.95
N ALA A 65 -2.21 2.57 14.82
CA ALA A 65 -3.44 3.34 14.78
C ALA A 65 -4.65 2.49 15.19
N PHE A 66 -4.76 1.25 14.67
CA PHE A 66 -5.82 0.32 15.06
C PHE A 66 -5.70 -0.13 16.50
N ALA A 67 -4.50 -0.42 17.02
CA ALA A 67 -4.30 -0.79 18.41
C ALA A 67 -4.85 0.26 19.36
N LYS A 68 -4.63 1.54 19.03
CA LYS A 68 -5.19 2.68 19.78
C LYS A 68 -6.71 2.75 19.65
N ALA A 69 -7.25 2.56 18.44
CA ALA A 69 -8.68 2.70 18.17
C ALA A 69 -9.50 1.59 18.83
N VAL A 70 -9.04 0.34 18.78
CA VAL A 70 -9.77 -0.80 19.37
C VAL A 70 -9.58 -0.90 20.87
N GLY A 71 -8.55 -0.26 21.43
CA GLY A 71 -8.27 -0.26 22.88
C GLY A 71 -7.89 -1.64 23.42
N PRO A 72 -7.72 -1.75 24.76
CA PRO A 72 -7.18 -2.98 25.38
C PRO A 72 -8.12 -4.20 25.32
N SER A 73 -9.41 -4.00 25.04
CA SER A 73 -10.40 -5.08 24.87
C SER A 73 -10.48 -5.61 23.44
N GLY A 74 -9.91 -4.90 22.47
CA GLY A 74 -9.78 -5.32 21.09
C GLY A 74 -8.44 -6.00 20.82
N ALA A 75 -8.26 -6.45 19.57
CA ALA A 75 -6.99 -7.06 19.14
C ALA A 75 -6.65 -6.67 17.70
N VAL A 76 -5.36 -6.60 17.37
CA VAL A 76 -4.87 -6.32 16.03
C VAL A 76 -3.88 -7.41 15.61
N LEU A 77 -4.11 -8.00 14.43
CA LEU A 77 -3.20 -8.89 13.75
C LEU A 77 -2.67 -8.18 12.51
N GLY A 78 -1.42 -7.74 12.53
CA GLY A 78 -0.69 -7.29 11.35
C GLY A 78 -0.07 -8.48 10.62
N VAL A 79 -0.30 -8.61 9.31
CA VAL A 79 0.28 -9.66 8.47
C VAL A 79 1.10 -8.99 7.37
N ASP A 80 2.37 -9.39 7.24
CA ASP A 80 3.23 -8.93 6.15
C ASP A 80 4.17 -10.04 5.69
N ILE A 81 4.59 -9.98 4.42
CA ILE A 81 5.52 -10.93 3.79
C ILE A 81 6.98 -10.46 3.88
N SER A 82 7.19 -9.19 4.22
CA SER A 82 8.50 -8.55 4.33
C SER A 82 9.10 -8.71 5.72
N VAL A 83 10.21 -9.42 5.82
CA VAL A 83 10.96 -9.57 7.07
C VAL A 83 11.43 -8.21 7.61
N PRO A 84 12.17 -7.37 6.84
CA PRO A 84 12.71 -6.13 7.39
C PRO A 84 11.62 -5.14 7.84
N MET A 85 10.51 -5.05 7.10
CA MET A 85 9.42 -4.14 7.47
C MET A 85 8.72 -4.62 8.74
N LEU A 86 8.44 -5.93 8.84
CA LEU A 86 7.75 -6.50 9.97
C LEU A 86 8.57 -6.46 11.27
N ASP A 87 9.90 -6.59 11.16
CA ASP A 87 10.80 -6.46 12.32
C ASP A 87 10.75 -5.04 12.88
N LEU A 88 10.71 -4.02 12.01
CA LEU A 88 10.48 -2.63 12.45
C LEU A 88 9.09 -2.44 13.06
N ALA A 89 8.04 -3.04 12.48
CA ALA A 89 6.69 -2.98 13.04
C ALA A 89 6.63 -3.56 14.46
N ARG A 90 7.24 -4.72 14.67
CA ARG A 90 7.33 -5.37 16.00
C ARG A 90 8.05 -4.50 17.02
N HIS A 91 9.16 -3.88 16.60
CA HIS A 91 9.91 -2.97 17.48
C HIS A 91 9.05 -1.77 17.89
N ARG A 92 8.39 -1.11 16.93
CA ARG A 92 7.52 0.05 17.17
C ARG A 92 6.31 -0.30 18.05
N VAL A 93 5.72 -1.48 17.87
CA VAL A 93 4.61 -1.98 18.72
C VAL A 93 5.08 -2.19 20.15
N ALA A 94 6.26 -2.77 20.35
CA ALA A 94 6.84 -2.98 21.68
C ALA A 94 7.16 -1.64 22.37
N GLU A 95 7.78 -0.69 21.66
CA GLU A 95 8.05 0.66 22.18
C GLU A 95 6.76 1.41 22.57
N ALA A 96 5.69 1.23 21.80
CA ALA A 96 4.39 1.85 22.09
C ALA A 96 3.62 1.17 23.23
N GLY A 97 4.09 0.01 23.73
CA GLY A 97 3.52 -0.71 24.86
C GLY A 97 2.17 -1.38 24.56
N PHE A 98 1.83 -1.64 23.31
CA PHE A 98 0.57 -2.32 22.95
C PHE A 98 0.68 -3.85 23.13
N GLY A 99 -0.01 -4.38 24.18
CA GLY A 99 -0.07 -5.83 24.44
C GLY A 99 -1.13 -6.58 23.62
N ASN A 100 -1.98 -5.87 22.89
CA ASN A 100 -3.08 -6.42 22.09
C ASN A 100 -2.79 -6.50 20.58
N VAL A 101 -1.50 -6.45 20.21
CA VAL A 101 -1.03 -6.50 18.81
C VAL A 101 -0.16 -7.72 18.59
N THR A 102 -0.40 -8.42 17.49
CA THR A 102 0.46 -9.49 16.97
C THR A 102 0.90 -9.13 15.55
N CYS A 103 2.19 -9.29 15.23
CA CYS A 103 2.74 -9.10 13.89
C CYS A 103 3.23 -10.44 13.34
N ALA A 104 2.53 -11.01 12.36
CA ALA A 104 2.82 -12.30 11.73
C ALA A 104 3.57 -12.15 10.41
N LEU A 105 4.73 -12.79 10.30
CA LEU A 105 5.44 -12.94 9.02
C LEU A 105 4.76 -14.05 8.22
N ALA A 106 3.99 -13.68 7.21
CA ALA A 106 3.23 -14.65 6.43
C ALA A 106 2.76 -14.10 5.08
N ASP A 107 2.54 -15.01 4.15
CA ASP A 107 1.80 -14.76 2.92
C ASP A 107 0.28 -14.90 3.21
N ALA A 108 -0.45 -13.80 3.08
CA ALA A 108 -1.89 -13.77 3.34
C ALA A 108 -2.69 -14.68 2.40
N THR A 109 -2.11 -15.11 1.26
CA THR A 109 -2.74 -16.08 0.34
C THR A 109 -2.95 -17.46 0.97
N ILE A 110 -2.10 -17.83 1.94
CA ILE A 110 -2.10 -19.16 2.57
C ILE A 110 -2.03 -19.13 4.09
N TYR A 111 -1.95 -17.96 4.70
CA TYR A 111 -1.93 -17.85 6.15
C TYR A 111 -3.18 -18.48 6.76
N GLY A 112 -2.99 -19.31 7.76
CA GLY A 112 -4.09 -19.95 8.49
C GLY A 112 -4.78 -18.96 9.44
N PHE A 113 -5.64 -18.10 8.89
CA PHE A 113 -6.45 -17.20 9.73
C PHE A 113 -7.37 -18.01 10.65
N GLU A 114 -7.49 -17.57 11.91
CA GLU A 114 -8.48 -18.12 12.83
C GLU A 114 -9.88 -17.83 12.26
N PRO A 115 -10.73 -18.88 12.03
CA PRO A 115 -12.04 -18.70 11.42
C PRO A 115 -12.94 -17.76 12.23
N ARG A 116 -13.60 -16.84 11.56
CA ARG A 116 -14.57 -15.90 12.16
C ARG A 116 -13.96 -15.04 13.28
N TRP A 117 -12.67 -14.72 13.18
CA TRP A 117 -11.97 -13.93 14.19
C TRP A 117 -12.17 -12.44 14.00
N ALA A 118 -12.06 -11.92 12.77
CA ALA A 118 -11.99 -10.50 12.49
C ALA A 118 -13.38 -9.85 12.31
N ASP A 119 -13.57 -8.71 12.97
CA ASP A 119 -14.67 -7.78 12.73
C ASP A 119 -14.36 -6.86 11.53
N LEU A 120 -13.08 -6.57 11.33
CA LEU A 120 -12.57 -5.71 10.27
C LEU A 120 -11.30 -6.31 9.68
N VAL A 121 -11.24 -6.37 8.36
CA VAL A 121 -9.99 -6.55 7.60
C VAL A 121 -9.68 -5.25 6.89
N TYR A 122 -8.44 -4.82 6.98
CA TYR A 122 -7.95 -3.58 6.40
C TYR A 122 -6.68 -3.80 5.59
N SER A 123 -6.43 -2.92 4.61
CA SER A 123 -5.14 -2.82 3.95
C SER A 123 -4.93 -1.43 3.35
N ARG A 124 -3.71 -0.92 3.50
CA ARG A 124 -3.23 0.27 2.79
C ARG A 124 -2.17 -0.16 1.78
N PHE A 125 -2.57 -0.30 0.51
CA PHE A 125 -1.70 -0.65 -0.63
C PHE A 125 -1.12 -2.07 -0.64
N GLY A 126 -1.39 -2.94 0.34
CA GLY A 126 -0.78 -4.28 0.42
C GLY A 126 -1.37 -5.30 -0.57
N LEU A 127 -2.65 -5.16 -0.92
CA LEU A 127 -3.40 -6.19 -1.67
C LEU A 127 -3.11 -6.22 -3.17
N MET A 128 -2.51 -5.17 -3.72
CA MET A 128 -2.22 -5.03 -5.16
C MET A 128 -1.07 -5.95 -5.64
N PHE A 129 -0.36 -6.59 -4.73
CA PHE A 129 0.84 -7.36 -5.02
C PHE A 129 0.63 -8.89 -4.99
N PHE A 130 -0.61 -9.36 -4.89
CA PHE A 130 -0.92 -10.78 -4.95
C PHE A 130 -0.79 -11.33 -6.37
N ASP A 131 -0.11 -12.46 -6.53
CA ASP A 131 -0.06 -13.21 -7.79
C ASP A 131 -1.43 -13.80 -8.15
N ASP A 132 -2.17 -14.29 -7.14
CA ASP A 132 -3.56 -14.77 -7.26
C ASP A 132 -4.45 -14.02 -6.28
N PRO A 133 -5.03 -12.89 -6.68
CA PRO A 133 -5.83 -12.07 -5.78
C PRO A 133 -7.14 -12.74 -5.35
N VAL A 134 -7.78 -13.55 -6.21
CA VAL A 134 -9.02 -14.25 -5.83
C VAL A 134 -8.76 -15.23 -4.70
N ARG A 135 -7.70 -16.03 -4.82
CA ARG A 135 -7.26 -16.95 -3.77
C ARG A 135 -6.93 -16.22 -2.47
N ALA A 136 -6.20 -15.10 -2.56
CA ALA A 136 -5.84 -14.30 -1.40
C ALA A 136 -7.07 -13.76 -0.67
N PHE A 137 -8.00 -13.14 -1.39
CA PHE A 137 -9.22 -12.61 -0.79
C PHE A 137 -10.13 -13.71 -0.24
N THR A 138 -10.20 -14.87 -0.88
CA THR A 138 -10.95 -16.05 -0.37
C THR A 138 -10.37 -16.50 0.96
N ASN A 139 -9.04 -16.60 1.05
CA ASN A 139 -8.36 -16.97 2.29
C ASN A 139 -8.56 -15.92 3.39
N ILE A 140 -8.38 -14.64 3.08
CA ILE A 140 -8.60 -13.52 4.02
C ILE A 140 -10.04 -13.54 4.55
N ARG A 141 -11.03 -13.75 3.67
CA ARG A 141 -12.44 -13.82 4.05
C ARG A 141 -12.72 -14.94 5.05
N SER A 142 -12.01 -16.07 4.97
CA SER A 142 -12.18 -17.20 5.91
C SER A 142 -11.91 -16.82 7.36
N GLY A 143 -11.05 -15.84 7.61
CA GLY A 143 -10.77 -15.29 8.93
C GLY A 143 -11.79 -14.27 9.43
N MET A 144 -12.71 -13.82 8.60
CA MET A 144 -13.69 -12.80 8.95
C MET A 144 -14.95 -13.38 9.58
N LYS A 145 -15.57 -12.62 10.48
CA LYS A 145 -16.93 -12.91 10.96
C LYS A 145 -17.93 -12.72 9.83
N ALA A 146 -19.06 -13.40 9.89
CA ALA A 146 -20.20 -13.09 9.01
C ALA A 146 -20.62 -11.63 9.21
N GLY A 147 -20.71 -10.87 8.11
CA GLY A 147 -20.92 -9.41 8.12
C GLY A 147 -19.73 -8.58 8.60
N GLY A 148 -18.56 -9.20 8.76
CA GLY A 148 -17.31 -8.50 8.98
C GLY A 148 -16.98 -7.58 7.80
N ARG A 149 -16.35 -6.43 8.08
CA ARG A 149 -16.05 -5.40 7.08
C ARG A 149 -14.67 -5.62 6.49
N LEU A 150 -14.57 -5.52 5.16
CA LEU A 150 -13.31 -5.33 4.45
C LEU A 150 -13.22 -3.86 4.02
N VAL A 151 -12.11 -3.18 4.33
CA VAL A 151 -11.84 -1.83 3.86
C VAL A 151 -10.39 -1.75 3.40
N PHE A 152 -10.17 -1.26 2.18
CA PHE A 152 -8.81 -1.04 1.71
C PHE A 152 -8.71 0.13 0.73
N VAL A 153 -7.49 0.59 0.51
CA VAL A 153 -7.17 1.57 -0.53
C VAL A 153 -6.17 0.99 -1.52
N CYS A 154 -6.41 1.26 -2.79
CA CYS A 154 -5.51 0.97 -3.89
C CYS A 154 -5.49 2.13 -4.89
N PHE A 155 -4.44 2.21 -5.71
CA PHE A 155 -4.33 3.29 -6.69
C PHE A 155 -5.31 3.07 -7.85
N ARG A 156 -5.89 4.18 -8.31
CA ARG A 156 -6.52 4.31 -9.61
C ARG A 156 -5.43 4.40 -10.67
N THR A 157 -5.78 4.69 -11.91
CA THR A 157 -4.82 4.74 -13.02
C THR A 157 -3.74 5.82 -12.79
N MET A 158 -2.57 5.65 -13.41
CA MET A 158 -1.49 6.64 -13.33
C MET A 158 -1.91 8.04 -13.83
N PRO A 159 -2.70 8.18 -14.95
CA PRO A 159 -3.22 9.48 -15.36
C PRO A 159 -4.03 10.22 -14.29
N GLU A 160 -4.71 9.50 -13.41
CA GLU A 160 -5.52 10.04 -12.31
C GLU A 160 -4.70 10.33 -11.04
N SER A 161 -3.38 10.11 -11.07
CA SER A 161 -2.45 10.32 -9.96
C SER A 161 -1.33 11.28 -10.36
N PRO A 162 -1.56 12.60 -10.42
CA PRO A 162 -0.55 13.59 -10.79
C PRO A 162 0.78 13.46 -10.04
N TRP A 163 0.76 13.03 -8.77
CA TRP A 163 1.94 12.75 -7.97
C TRP A 163 2.90 11.76 -8.65
N PHE A 164 2.39 10.75 -9.36
CA PHE A 164 3.20 9.80 -10.13
C PHE A 164 3.31 10.20 -11.60
N ARG A 165 2.23 10.72 -12.19
CA ARG A 165 2.19 11.06 -13.60
C ARG A 165 3.20 12.15 -13.98
N VAL A 166 3.25 13.24 -13.23
CA VAL A 166 4.12 14.39 -13.54
C VAL A 166 5.59 13.99 -13.64
N PRO A 167 6.20 13.29 -12.64
CA PRO A 167 7.59 12.85 -12.75
C PRO A 167 7.82 11.86 -13.90
N ILE A 168 6.89 10.95 -14.16
CA ILE A 168 7.03 9.95 -15.23
C ILE A 168 6.97 10.60 -16.62
N GLU A 169 6.03 11.50 -16.85
CA GLU A 169 5.92 12.24 -18.12
C GLU A 169 7.15 13.11 -18.38
N ALA A 170 7.69 13.74 -17.35
CA ALA A 170 8.90 14.57 -17.46
C ALA A 170 10.15 13.72 -17.75
N ALA A 171 10.31 12.57 -17.11
CA ALA A 171 11.48 11.71 -17.29
C ALA A 171 11.47 10.95 -18.64
N ARG A 172 10.30 10.56 -19.13
CA ARG A 172 10.12 9.66 -20.28
C ARG A 172 10.89 10.06 -21.55
N PRO A 173 10.96 11.35 -21.98
CA PRO A 173 11.71 11.75 -23.17
C PRO A 173 13.21 11.56 -23.07
N HIS A 174 13.75 11.36 -21.87
CA HIS A 174 15.19 11.31 -21.59
C HIS A 174 15.72 9.89 -21.37
N VAL A 175 14.86 8.87 -21.36
CA VAL A 175 15.22 7.48 -21.07
C VAL A 175 14.85 6.56 -22.24
N PRO A 176 15.45 5.36 -22.33
CA PRO A 176 15.06 4.40 -23.34
C PRO A 176 13.57 4.03 -23.24
N PRO A 177 12.90 3.76 -24.38
CA PRO A 177 11.53 3.25 -24.38
C PRO A 177 11.41 1.99 -23.50
N GLN A 178 10.39 1.96 -22.66
CA GLN A 178 10.08 0.79 -21.85
C GLN A 178 9.02 -0.08 -22.55
N PRO A 179 9.09 -1.42 -22.42
CA PRO A 179 8.01 -2.27 -22.88
C PRO A 179 6.69 -1.93 -22.16
N PRO A 180 5.55 -2.16 -22.80
CA PRO A 180 4.26 -1.99 -22.13
C PRO A 180 4.18 -2.88 -20.89
N LEU A 181 3.77 -2.30 -19.77
CA LEU A 181 3.50 -3.06 -18.56
C LEU A 181 2.20 -3.85 -18.73
N ASP A 182 2.17 -5.10 -18.29
CA ASP A 182 0.93 -5.83 -18.16
C ASP A 182 0.08 -5.19 -17.05
N PRO A 183 -1.09 -4.62 -17.37
CA PRO A 183 -1.93 -3.94 -16.38
C PRO A 183 -2.54 -4.90 -15.35
N LEU A 184 -2.43 -6.22 -15.58
CA LEU A 184 -2.93 -7.25 -14.70
C LEU A 184 -1.84 -7.87 -13.81
N ALA A 185 -0.57 -7.59 -14.11
CA ALA A 185 0.54 -8.08 -13.29
C ALA A 185 0.49 -7.48 -11.89
N PRO A 186 0.88 -8.25 -10.85
CA PRO A 186 1.00 -7.73 -9.48
C PRO A 186 1.84 -6.46 -9.44
N GLY A 187 1.35 -5.43 -8.76
CA GLY A 187 2.02 -4.14 -8.68
C GLY A 187 1.08 -2.99 -8.37
N MET A 188 1.64 -1.81 -8.26
CA MET A 188 0.97 -0.59 -7.80
C MET A 188 -0.38 -0.31 -8.50
N PHE A 189 -0.49 -0.57 -9.79
CA PHE A 189 -1.69 -0.28 -10.58
C PHE A 189 -2.50 -1.52 -10.98
N SER A 190 -2.22 -2.70 -10.41
CA SER A 190 -2.93 -3.94 -10.73
C SER A 190 -4.44 -3.88 -10.39
N PHE A 191 -4.82 -3.03 -9.45
CA PHE A 191 -6.20 -2.78 -9.02
C PHE A 191 -6.73 -1.42 -9.49
N ALA A 192 -6.13 -0.83 -10.52
CA ALA A 192 -6.55 0.48 -11.00
C ALA A 192 -7.96 0.49 -11.63
N ARG A 193 -8.41 -0.64 -12.17
CA ARG A 193 -9.71 -0.77 -12.82
C ARG A 193 -10.78 -1.23 -11.82
N GLU A 194 -11.88 -0.48 -11.74
CA GLU A 194 -13.02 -0.79 -10.86
C GLU A 194 -13.61 -2.17 -11.12
N ASP A 195 -13.86 -2.50 -12.41
CA ASP A 195 -14.45 -3.76 -12.82
C ASP A 195 -13.61 -4.97 -12.37
N ARG A 196 -12.28 -4.86 -12.44
CA ARG A 196 -11.37 -5.90 -11.95
C ARG A 196 -11.48 -6.10 -10.43
N VAL A 197 -11.43 -5.02 -9.66
CA VAL A 197 -11.53 -5.11 -8.19
C VAL A 197 -12.87 -5.71 -7.79
N ARG A 198 -13.95 -5.25 -8.40
CA ARG A 198 -15.30 -5.76 -8.16
C ARG A 198 -15.40 -7.25 -8.51
N GLY A 199 -14.87 -7.66 -9.67
CA GLY A 199 -14.85 -9.06 -10.10
C GLY A 199 -14.10 -9.96 -9.12
N ILE A 200 -12.88 -9.58 -8.70
CA ILE A 200 -12.07 -10.32 -7.73
C ILE A 200 -12.83 -10.51 -6.40
N LEU A 201 -13.41 -9.44 -5.86
CA LEU A 201 -14.13 -9.51 -4.59
C LEU A 201 -15.40 -10.35 -4.69
N THR A 202 -16.15 -10.23 -5.79
CA THR A 202 -17.35 -11.06 -6.03
C THR A 202 -17.01 -12.54 -6.11
N GLU A 203 -15.94 -12.89 -6.86
CA GLU A 203 -15.48 -14.27 -7.01
C GLU A 203 -14.97 -14.84 -5.69
N ALA A 204 -14.33 -14.02 -4.84
CA ALA A 204 -13.90 -14.39 -3.49
C ALA A 204 -15.08 -14.48 -2.48
N GLY A 205 -16.31 -14.18 -2.89
CA GLY A 205 -17.53 -14.30 -2.10
C GLY A 205 -17.88 -13.10 -1.22
N PHE A 206 -17.26 -11.93 -1.45
CA PHE A 206 -17.68 -10.70 -0.79
C PHE A 206 -18.94 -10.11 -1.43
N HIS A 207 -19.72 -9.38 -0.63
CA HIS A 207 -20.95 -8.72 -1.06
C HIS A 207 -20.98 -7.24 -0.57
N GLU A 208 -21.99 -6.48 -0.98
CA GLU A 208 -22.10 -5.03 -0.70
C GLU A 208 -20.82 -4.26 -1.10
N ILE A 209 -20.23 -4.63 -2.24
CA ILE A 209 -18.97 -4.09 -2.72
C ILE A 209 -19.18 -2.66 -3.21
N ALA A 210 -18.52 -1.71 -2.56
CA ALA A 210 -18.50 -0.31 -2.95
C ALA A 210 -17.07 0.15 -3.24
N LEU A 211 -16.88 0.84 -4.37
CA LEU A 211 -15.64 1.53 -4.72
C LEU A 211 -15.95 3.02 -4.86
N LYS A 212 -15.27 3.83 -4.06
CA LYS A 212 -15.38 5.29 -4.11
C LYS A 212 -14.11 5.88 -4.65
N ALA A 213 -14.19 6.54 -5.82
CA ALA A 213 -13.08 7.33 -6.34
C ALA A 213 -12.78 8.48 -5.38
N THR A 214 -11.54 8.61 -4.95
CA THR A 214 -11.12 9.59 -3.96
C THR A 214 -9.75 10.14 -4.36
N ASP A 215 -9.67 11.45 -4.55
CA ASP A 215 -8.39 12.12 -4.79
C ASP A 215 -7.85 12.62 -3.45
N VAL A 216 -6.65 12.19 -3.10
CA VAL A 216 -6.06 12.48 -1.79
C VAL A 216 -4.76 13.28 -2.00
N PRO A 217 -4.65 14.48 -1.40
CA PRO A 217 -3.43 15.27 -1.49
C PRO A 217 -2.26 14.55 -0.83
N ILE A 218 -1.10 14.65 -1.44
CA ILE A 218 0.15 14.09 -0.94
C ILE A 218 0.98 15.19 -0.31
N HIS A 219 1.48 14.94 0.88
CA HIS A 219 2.38 15.86 1.60
C HIS A 219 3.83 15.53 1.25
N GLY A 220 4.27 15.92 0.06
CA GLY A 220 5.64 15.68 -0.41
C GLY A 220 6.71 16.56 0.26
N GLY A 221 6.30 17.50 1.12
CA GLY A 221 7.20 18.51 1.67
C GLY A 221 7.68 19.49 0.59
N ASP A 222 8.90 20.00 0.75
CA ASP A 222 9.53 20.81 -0.28
C ASP A 222 9.99 19.99 -1.48
N ILE A 223 10.49 20.66 -2.52
CA ILE A 223 10.97 20.00 -3.75
C ILE A 223 12.09 18.98 -3.46
N THR A 224 12.93 19.22 -2.46
CA THR A 224 14.04 18.33 -2.10
C THR A 224 13.51 17.05 -1.47
N GLN A 225 12.56 17.16 -0.57
CA GLN A 225 11.88 16.02 0.08
C GLN A 225 11.06 15.22 -0.93
N SER A 226 10.29 15.91 -1.79
CA SER A 226 9.54 15.27 -2.87
C SER A 226 10.44 14.48 -3.82
N MET A 227 11.57 15.08 -4.25
CA MET A 227 12.57 14.40 -5.09
C MET A 227 13.19 13.20 -4.38
N ALA A 228 13.55 13.32 -3.11
CA ALA A 228 14.11 12.21 -2.33
C ALA A 228 13.13 11.03 -2.26
N PHE A 229 11.84 11.28 -2.06
CA PHE A 229 10.83 10.25 -2.01
C PHE A 229 10.64 9.56 -3.38
N ILE A 230 10.35 10.33 -4.46
CA ILE A 230 9.99 9.75 -5.76
C ILE A 230 11.13 9.03 -6.45
N THR A 231 12.39 9.31 -6.08
CA THR A 231 13.56 8.58 -6.59
C THR A 231 13.76 7.21 -5.96
N GLN A 232 13.04 6.91 -4.88
CA GLN A 232 13.18 5.67 -4.12
C GLN A 232 11.87 4.89 -4.05
N ALA A 233 10.75 5.55 -4.25
CA ALA A 233 9.42 4.94 -4.19
C ALA A 233 8.57 5.30 -5.42
N GLY A 234 7.63 4.43 -5.74
CA GLY A 234 6.75 4.62 -6.90
C GLY A 234 7.36 4.13 -8.21
N PRO A 235 6.84 4.58 -9.37
CA PRO A 235 7.20 4.04 -10.69
C PRO A 235 8.48 4.63 -11.29
N LEU A 236 8.99 5.75 -10.77
CA LEU A 236 10.17 6.43 -11.36
C LEU A 236 11.46 5.59 -11.29
N PRO A 237 11.81 4.89 -10.19
CA PRO A 237 12.98 4.03 -10.14
C PRO A 237 13.02 2.98 -11.26
N ALA A 238 11.91 2.31 -11.51
CA ALA A 238 11.79 1.31 -12.58
C ALA A 238 11.96 1.95 -13.98
N LEU A 239 11.43 3.16 -14.19
CA LEU A 239 11.61 3.88 -15.46
C LEU A 239 13.09 4.22 -15.72
N LEU A 240 13.86 4.48 -14.66
CA LEU A 240 15.27 4.87 -14.73
C LEU A 240 16.24 3.68 -14.73
N GLU A 241 15.79 2.45 -14.55
CA GLU A 241 16.64 1.26 -14.34
C GLU A 241 17.69 1.06 -15.42
N ASN A 242 17.28 1.14 -16.69
CA ASN A 242 18.16 0.93 -17.85
C ASN A 242 18.71 2.24 -18.47
N ALA A 243 18.57 3.37 -17.77
CA ALA A 243 19.09 4.65 -18.24
C ALA A 243 20.60 4.77 -17.97
N THR A 244 21.34 5.32 -18.93
CA THR A 244 22.75 5.73 -18.71
C THR A 244 22.80 6.88 -17.69
N ASP A 245 23.98 7.15 -17.13
CA ASP A 245 24.16 8.23 -16.15
C ASP A 245 23.74 9.59 -16.73
N ASP A 246 24.08 9.87 -17.99
CA ASP A 246 23.70 11.11 -18.66
C ASP A 246 22.18 11.20 -18.92
N GLN A 247 21.54 10.08 -19.31
CA GLN A 247 20.08 10.01 -19.44
C GLN A 247 19.39 10.20 -18.10
N ARG A 248 19.89 9.55 -17.06
CA ARG A 248 19.39 9.67 -15.69
C ARG A 248 19.51 11.12 -15.20
N HIS A 249 20.65 11.77 -15.43
CA HIS A 249 20.85 13.16 -15.02
C HIS A 249 19.82 14.08 -15.68
N ARG A 250 19.67 14.01 -17.02
CA ARG A 250 18.66 14.81 -17.74
C ARG A 250 17.23 14.52 -17.30
N ALA A 251 16.88 13.25 -17.10
CA ALA A 251 15.56 12.85 -16.61
C ALA A 251 15.27 13.47 -15.23
N MET A 252 16.25 13.41 -14.32
CA MET A 252 16.09 13.93 -12.96
C MET A 252 15.98 15.46 -12.94
N GLU A 253 16.70 16.17 -13.80
CA GLU A 253 16.57 17.62 -13.97
C GLU A 253 15.15 17.99 -14.50
N ALA A 254 14.67 17.28 -15.52
CA ALA A 254 13.32 17.47 -16.05
C ALA A 254 12.24 17.20 -15.00
N VAL A 255 12.39 16.13 -14.21
CA VAL A 255 11.48 15.79 -13.10
C VAL A 255 11.47 16.90 -12.06
N ARG A 256 12.63 17.38 -11.64
CA ARG A 256 12.73 18.49 -10.66
C ARG A 256 12.00 19.74 -11.15
N ASN A 257 12.22 20.13 -12.41
CA ASN A 257 11.58 21.30 -13.00
C ASN A 257 10.06 21.14 -13.10
N ALA A 258 9.57 19.96 -13.52
CA ALA A 258 8.15 19.67 -13.63
C ALA A 258 7.45 19.66 -12.26
N LEU A 259 8.08 19.09 -11.24
CA LEU A 259 7.58 19.13 -9.88
C LEU A 259 7.56 20.54 -9.31
N ALA A 260 8.64 21.30 -9.48
CA ALA A 260 8.71 22.69 -9.01
C ALA A 260 7.62 23.58 -9.64
N ALA A 261 7.24 23.29 -10.91
CA ALA A 261 6.15 23.98 -11.59
C ALA A 261 4.75 23.52 -11.16
N SER A 262 4.63 22.31 -10.57
CA SER A 262 3.35 21.69 -10.21
C SER A 262 3.04 21.78 -8.71
N LEU A 263 4.06 21.97 -7.88
CA LEU A 263 3.87 22.14 -6.44
C LEU A 263 3.55 23.61 -6.15
N GLY A 264 2.43 23.87 -5.45
CA GLY A 264 2.12 25.19 -4.94
C GLY A 264 3.09 25.64 -3.85
N ALA A 265 2.89 26.84 -3.34
CA ALA A 265 3.76 27.45 -2.33
C ALA A 265 3.87 26.63 -1.02
N ASP A 266 2.89 25.77 -0.77
CA ASP A 266 2.82 24.86 0.39
C ASP A 266 3.12 23.39 0.05
N GLY A 267 3.54 23.08 -1.19
CA GLY A 267 3.89 21.73 -1.65
C GLY A 267 2.73 20.75 -1.78
N ARG A 268 1.46 21.22 -1.80
CA ARG A 268 0.26 20.36 -1.66
C ARG A 268 -0.58 20.17 -2.91
N ASP A 269 -0.17 20.64 -4.07
CA ASP A 269 -1.04 20.66 -5.25
C ASP A 269 -1.11 19.32 -5.99
N LEU A 270 -0.27 18.34 -5.63
CA LEU A 270 -0.30 17.02 -6.23
C LEU A 270 -1.09 16.03 -5.37
N HIS A 271 -1.93 15.24 -6.02
CA HIS A 271 -2.72 14.20 -5.38
C HIS A 271 -2.46 12.83 -6.00
N VAL A 272 -2.89 11.79 -5.32
CA VAL A 272 -3.04 10.43 -5.85
C VAL A 272 -4.51 10.10 -5.98
N GLY A 273 -4.88 9.51 -7.11
CA GLY A 273 -6.20 8.94 -7.33
C GLY A 273 -6.28 7.56 -6.69
N LEU A 274 -7.24 7.38 -5.79
CA LEU A 274 -7.45 6.14 -5.06
C LEU A 274 -8.86 5.58 -5.29
N TRP A 275 -8.96 4.27 -5.28
CA TRP A 275 -10.19 3.57 -4.89
C TRP A 275 -10.17 3.37 -3.38
N LEU A 276 -11.15 3.94 -2.71
CA LEU A 276 -11.51 3.55 -1.36
C LEU A 276 -12.57 2.45 -1.47
N VAL A 277 -12.18 1.23 -1.11
CA VAL A 277 -13.00 0.03 -1.31
C VAL A 277 -13.55 -0.45 0.01
N SER A 278 -14.82 -0.81 0.03
CA SER A 278 -15.47 -1.49 1.16
C SER A 278 -16.30 -2.66 0.67
N ALA A 279 -16.40 -3.72 1.48
CA ALA A 279 -17.25 -4.88 1.23
C ALA A 279 -17.58 -5.60 2.55
N LEU A 280 -18.54 -6.52 2.51
CA LEU A 280 -18.89 -7.40 3.63
C LEU A 280 -18.54 -8.86 3.30
N ALA A 281 -18.16 -9.62 4.35
CA ALA A 281 -17.79 -11.04 4.25
C ALA A 281 -19.01 -11.98 4.28
#